data_43232c7b15ed2533c8eb57d9efee37e8
#
_entry.id   43232c7b15ed2533c8eb57d9efee37e8
#
_cell.length_a   1.000
_cell.length_b   1.000
_cell.length_c   1.000
_cell.angle_alpha   90.00
_cell.angle_beta   90.00
_cell.angle_gamma   90.00
#
_symmetry.space_group_name_H-M   'P 1'
#
loop_
_entity.id
_entity.type
_entity.pdbx_description
1 polymer ?
#
loop_
_entity_poly.entity_id
_entity_poly.type
_entity_poly.pdbx_seq_one_letter_code
_entity_poly.pdbx_strand_id
1 'polypeptide(L)'
;MADPAAGAPAPERLCDPDALADGGRAFVFDVLERGRPARAFALRWGGAVVAYLNRCAHVPAEMDWQEGEFLDADRRFIVCSIHGASYEPADGRCAGGPCGRGRLVPLTVREEADGVYWYPSETIGPVDFDAPAAGTPA
;
A
#
# COMPACT_ATOMS: atom_id res chain seq x y z
N MET A 1 -21.05 -25.34 -0.29
CA MET A 1 -21.16 -23.97 0.25
C MET A 1 -20.45 -22.99 -0.68
N ALA A 2 -21.12 -21.93 -1.01
CA ALA A 2 -20.49 -20.94 -1.86
C ALA A 2 -19.37 -20.25 -1.07
N ASP A 3 -18.20 -20.21 -1.66
CA ASP A 3 -17.11 -19.45 -1.11
C ASP A 3 -17.50 -17.96 -1.17
N PRO A 4 -17.45 -17.24 -0.05
CA PRO A 4 -17.74 -15.80 -0.11
C PRO A 4 -16.83 -15.05 -1.05
N ALA A 5 -15.67 -15.62 -1.33
CA ALA A 5 -14.73 -15.06 -2.29
C ALA A 5 -14.99 -15.51 -3.71
N ALA A 6 -16.03 -16.33 -3.95
CA ALA A 6 -16.34 -16.76 -5.30
C ALA A 6 -16.63 -15.53 -6.16
N GLY A 7 -15.91 -15.39 -7.24
CA GLY A 7 -16.00 -14.21 -8.10
C GLY A 7 -15.09 -13.06 -7.68
N ALA A 8 -14.53 -13.09 -6.48
CA ALA A 8 -13.54 -12.10 -6.09
C ALA A 8 -12.15 -12.51 -6.61
N PRO A 9 -11.29 -11.54 -6.93
CA PRO A 9 -9.92 -11.87 -7.31
C PRO A 9 -9.19 -12.61 -6.19
N ALA A 10 -8.33 -13.52 -6.56
CA ALA A 10 -7.48 -14.21 -5.60
C ALA A 10 -6.48 -13.24 -4.99
N PRO A 11 -6.02 -13.49 -3.76
CA PRO A 11 -4.97 -12.67 -3.19
C PRO A 11 -3.68 -12.80 -3.99
N GLU A 12 -2.90 -11.73 -3.96
CA GLU A 12 -1.62 -11.65 -4.67
C GLU A 12 -0.49 -11.75 -3.66
N ARG A 13 0.45 -12.66 -3.89
CA ARG A 13 1.62 -12.76 -3.05
C ARG A 13 2.58 -11.62 -3.37
N LEU A 14 3.03 -10.92 -2.34
CA LEU A 14 3.94 -9.80 -2.49
C LEU A 14 5.40 -10.21 -2.30
N CYS A 15 5.70 -10.84 -1.17
CA CYS A 15 7.10 -11.12 -0.81
C CYS A 15 7.13 -12.16 0.31
N ASP A 16 8.34 -12.61 0.63
CA ASP A 16 8.54 -13.45 1.81
C ASP A 16 8.31 -12.61 3.07
N PRO A 17 7.81 -13.25 4.15
CA PRO A 17 7.65 -12.51 5.42
C PRO A 17 8.95 -11.86 5.88
N ASP A 18 10.08 -12.52 5.68
CA ASP A 18 11.38 -12.01 6.11
C ASP A 18 11.86 -10.81 5.29
N ALA A 19 11.22 -10.53 4.16
CA ALA A 19 11.59 -9.38 3.36
C ALA A 19 11.18 -8.05 3.99
N LEU A 20 10.27 -8.09 4.99
CA LEU A 20 9.78 -6.90 5.67
C LEU A 20 10.31 -6.85 7.09
N ALA A 21 11.40 -6.14 7.30
CA ALA A 21 11.92 -5.89 8.64
C ALA A 21 11.02 -4.90 9.36
N ASP A 22 10.86 -5.09 10.66
CA ASP A 22 10.06 -4.19 11.49
C ASP A 22 10.65 -2.79 11.48
N GLY A 23 9.86 -1.81 11.07
CA GLY A 23 10.32 -0.44 10.92
C GLY A 23 11.30 -0.25 9.77
N GLY A 24 11.38 -1.23 8.88
CA GLY A 24 12.32 -1.20 7.77
C GLY A 24 11.71 -0.68 6.48
N ARG A 25 12.39 -1.01 5.41
CA ARG A 25 12.00 -0.57 4.07
C ARG A 25 10.73 -1.27 3.63
N ALA A 26 9.86 -0.54 2.94
CA ALA A 26 8.63 -1.10 2.41
C ALA A 26 8.86 -1.86 1.11
N PHE A 27 7.98 -2.80 0.83
CA PHE A 27 7.89 -3.45 -0.46
C PHE A 27 6.90 -2.65 -1.31
N VAL A 28 7.38 -2.09 -2.43
CA VAL A 28 6.56 -1.27 -3.32
C VAL A 28 6.06 -2.13 -4.46
N PHE A 29 4.80 -1.99 -4.82
CA PHE A 29 4.23 -2.81 -5.89
C PHE A 29 3.18 -2.03 -6.66
N ASP A 30 2.93 -2.48 -7.89
CA ASP A 30 1.98 -1.82 -8.78
C ASP A 30 0.59 -2.41 -8.60
N VAL A 31 -0.42 -1.56 -8.70
CA VAL A 31 -1.83 -1.96 -8.62
C VAL A 31 -2.61 -1.16 -9.66
N LEU A 32 -3.88 -1.53 -9.82
CA LEU A 32 -4.84 -0.72 -10.58
C LEU A 32 -5.87 -0.19 -9.60
N GLU A 33 -6.00 1.11 -9.56
CA GLU A 33 -7.06 1.76 -8.80
C GLU A 33 -8.13 2.23 -9.77
N ARG A 34 -9.30 1.62 -9.68
CA ARG A 34 -10.41 1.90 -10.61
C ARG A 34 -9.96 1.82 -12.07
N GLY A 35 -9.13 0.81 -12.36
CA GLY A 35 -8.60 0.57 -13.69
C GLY A 35 -7.42 1.43 -14.10
N ARG A 36 -6.93 2.29 -13.22
CA ARG A 36 -5.80 3.17 -13.53
C ARG A 36 -4.56 2.74 -12.80
N PRO A 37 -3.39 2.81 -13.43
CA PRO A 37 -2.15 2.46 -12.77
C PRO A 37 -1.91 3.28 -11.51
N ALA A 38 -1.51 2.61 -10.45
CA ALA A 38 -1.16 3.24 -9.19
C ALA A 38 -0.09 2.41 -8.52
N ARG A 39 0.52 2.93 -7.47
CA ARG A 39 1.50 2.20 -6.70
C ARG A 39 1.02 2.07 -5.26
N ALA A 40 1.44 0.99 -4.63
CA ALA A 40 1.13 0.72 -3.25
C ALA A 40 2.40 0.27 -2.55
N PHE A 41 2.35 0.23 -1.23
CA PHE A 41 3.48 -0.28 -0.45
C PHE A 41 2.98 -1.06 0.75
N ALA A 42 3.79 -2.03 1.15
CA ALA A 42 3.57 -2.80 2.36
C ALA A 42 4.81 -2.70 3.23
N LEU A 43 4.61 -2.55 4.52
CA LEU A 43 5.72 -2.52 5.46
C LEU A 43 5.32 -3.16 6.78
N ARG A 44 6.33 -3.52 7.57
CA ARG A 44 6.10 -4.05 8.91
C ARG A 44 6.35 -2.95 9.92
N TRP A 45 5.41 -2.76 10.83
CA TRP A 45 5.54 -1.79 11.87
C TRP A 45 4.87 -2.31 13.14
N GLY A 46 5.63 -2.31 14.24
CA GLY A 46 5.11 -2.85 15.48
C GLY A 46 4.77 -4.33 15.40
N GLY A 47 5.49 -5.07 14.58
CA GLY A 47 5.27 -6.50 14.41
C GLY A 47 4.19 -6.88 13.40
N ALA A 48 3.42 -5.92 12.89
CA ALA A 48 2.32 -6.19 11.98
C ALA A 48 2.61 -5.60 10.61
N VAL A 49 2.13 -6.28 9.57
CA VAL A 49 2.25 -5.79 8.19
C VAL A 49 1.04 -4.92 7.88
N VAL A 50 1.31 -3.76 7.30
CA VAL A 50 0.27 -2.83 6.84
C VAL A 50 0.57 -2.46 5.38
N ALA A 51 -0.45 -2.05 4.66
CA ALA A 51 -0.30 -1.66 3.27
C ALA A 51 -1.23 -0.51 2.92
N TYR A 52 -0.75 0.38 2.08
CA TYR A 52 -1.48 1.58 1.67
C TYR A 52 -1.15 1.93 0.23
N LEU A 53 -2.04 2.66 -0.43
CA LEU A 53 -1.68 3.31 -1.68
C LEU A 53 -0.59 4.34 -1.42
N ASN A 54 0.37 4.43 -2.33
CA ASN A 54 1.44 5.41 -2.26
C ASN A 54 0.93 6.72 -2.84
N ARG A 55 0.10 7.37 -2.04
CA ARG A 55 -0.51 8.65 -2.40
C ARG A 55 -0.74 9.45 -1.15
N CYS A 56 -0.14 10.64 -1.10
CA CYS A 56 -0.33 11.54 0.02
C CYS A 56 -1.78 12.02 0.06
N ALA A 57 -2.39 12.03 1.24
CA ALA A 57 -3.76 12.51 1.38
C ALA A 57 -3.85 14.03 1.17
N HIS A 58 -2.74 14.73 1.33
CA HIS A 58 -2.69 16.18 1.13
C HIS A 58 -2.64 16.54 -0.36
N VAL A 59 -1.81 15.82 -1.12
CA VAL A 59 -1.67 16.02 -2.56
C VAL A 59 -1.59 14.65 -3.22
N PRO A 60 -2.06 14.51 -4.48
CA PRO A 60 -2.06 13.21 -5.15
C PRO A 60 -0.68 12.86 -5.71
N ALA A 61 0.31 12.74 -4.84
CA ALA A 61 1.70 12.48 -5.22
C ALA A 61 2.24 11.31 -4.42
N GLU A 62 3.21 10.62 -5.00
CA GLU A 62 3.91 9.56 -4.28
C GLU A 62 4.74 10.17 -3.15
N MET A 63 4.80 9.44 -2.03
CA MET A 63 5.35 9.98 -0.79
C MET A 63 6.83 9.70 -0.60
N ASP A 64 7.34 8.61 -1.19
CA ASP A 64 8.70 8.19 -0.91
C ASP A 64 9.70 8.92 -1.78
N TRP A 65 10.61 9.64 -1.14
CA TRP A 65 11.74 10.27 -1.83
C TRP A 65 12.64 9.21 -2.45
N GLN A 66 12.93 8.15 -1.68
CA GLN A 66 13.63 6.97 -2.18
C GLN A 66 12.66 5.80 -2.12
N GLU A 67 12.65 4.99 -3.17
CA GLU A 67 11.69 3.90 -3.26
C GLU A 67 11.75 3.02 -2.02
N GLY A 68 10.60 2.84 -1.39
CA GLY A 68 10.46 2.01 -0.20
C GLY A 68 10.77 2.70 1.11
N GLU A 69 11.22 3.95 1.09
CA GLU A 69 11.56 4.67 2.32
C GLU A 69 10.41 5.58 2.71
N PHE A 70 9.55 5.08 3.60
CA PHE A 70 8.33 5.78 3.99
C PHE A 70 8.36 6.29 5.43
N LEU A 71 9.23 5.74 6.28
CA LEU A 71 9.22 6.08 7.70
C LEU A 71 10.16 7.26 7.98
N ASP A 72 9.82 8.03 9.02
CA ASP A 72 10.67 9.12 9.46
C ASP A 72 11.95 8.58 10.12
N ALA A 73 12.83 9.49 10.54
CA ALA A 73 14.11 9.12 11.11
C ALA A 73 13.96 8.26 12.38
N ASP A 74 12.91 8.51 13.14
CA ASP A 74 12.64 7.77 14.36
C ASP A 74 11.86 6.48 14.10
N ARG A 75 11.48 6.24 12.86
CA ARG A 75 10.69 5.08 12.43
C ARG A 75 9.37 5.00 13.19
N ARG A 76 8.77 6.16 13.45
CA ARG A 76 7.53 6.25 14.21
C ARG A 76 6.33 6.53 13.31
N PHE A 77 6.51 7.33 12.26
CA PHE A 77 5.42 7.74 11.38
C PHE A 77 5.77 7.48 9.93
N ILE A 78 4.74 7.21 9.11
CA ILE A 78 4.85 7.28 7.67
C ILE A 78 4.82 8.76 7.30
N VAL A 79 5.77 9.18 6.47
CA VAL A 79 5.93 10.60 6.13
C VAL A 79 5.91 10.79 4.63
N CYS A 80 5.17 11.80 4.18
CA CYS A 80 5.26 12.27 2.82
C CYS A 80 6.48 13.18 2.69
N SER A 81 7.41 12.84 1.81
CA SER A 81 8.66 13.58 1.65
C SER A 81 8.46 14.99 1.09
N ILE A 82 7.29 15.27 0.54
CA ILE A 82 7.06 16.53 -0.17
C ILE A 82 6.79 17.66 0.81
N HIS A 83 5.83 17.48 1.73
CA HIS A 83 5.43 18.54 2.65
C HIS A 83 5.45 18.10 4.12
N GLY A 84 5.97 16.92 4.41
CA GLY A 84 6.10 16.46 5.78
C GLY A 84 4.80 16.01 6.44
N ALA A 85 3.75 15.74 5.67
CA ALA A 85 2.56 15.12 6.23
C ALA A 85 2.92 13.78 6.87
N SER A 86 2.46 13.55 8.09
CA SER A 86 2.79 12.34 8.85
C SER A 86 1.53 11.55 9.11
N TYR A 87 1.66 10.22 9.03
CA TYR A 87 0.52 9.31 9.17
C TYR A 87 0.85 8.20 10.16
N GLU A 88 -0.16 7.78 10.92
CA GLU A 88 -0.03 6.64 11.81
C GLU A 88 0.16 5.36 11.00
N PRO A 89 1.24 4.60 11.21
CA PRO A 89 1.43 3.38 10.41
C PRO A 89 0.33 2.35 10.61
N ALA A 90 -0.25 2.29 11.79
CA ALA A 90 -1.23 1.25 12.10
C ALA A 90 -2.55 1.42 11.34
N ASP A 91 -2.99 2.66 11.08
CA ASP A 91 -4.29 2.88 10.45
C ASP A 91 -4.27 3.93 9.34
N GLY A 92 -3.14 4.58 9.10
CA GLY A 92 -3.00 5.53 8.02
C GLY A 92 -3.59 6.91 8.27
N ARG A 93 -4.08 7.18 9.48
CA ARG A 93 -4.66 8.50 9.76
C ARG A 93 -3.58 9.56 9.88
N CYS A 94 -3.92 10.77 9.49
CA CYS A 94 -3.00 11.91 9.63
C CYS A 94 -2.64 12.09 11.09
N ALA A 95 -1.33 12.13 11.36
CA ALA A 95 -0.81 12.38 12.71
C ALA A 95 -0.25 13.79 12.85
N GLY A 96 0.03 14.47 11.75
CA GLY A 96 0.53 15.83 11.80
C GLY A 96 0.86 16.35 10.41
N GLY A 97 1.08 17.65 10.30
CA GLY A 97 1.38 18.30 9.05
C GLY A 97 0.13 18.64 8.25
N PRO A 98 0.27 18.89 6.94
CA PRO A 98 -0.83 19.45 6.14
C PRO A 98 -1.92 18.45 5.75
N CYS A 99 -1.88 17.21 6.20
CA CYS A 99 -2.89 16.23 5.82
C CYS A 99 -4.24 16.44 6.52
N GLY A 100 -4.27 17.19 7.62
CA GLY A 100 -5.53 17.52 8.28
C GLY A 100 -6.31 16.31 8.73
N ARG A 101 -7.50 16.11 8.18
CA ARG A 101 -8.34 14.94 8.46
C ARG A 101 -8.15 13.81 7.46
N GLY A 102 -7.18 13.95 6.59
CA GLY A 102 -6.92 12.96 5.57
C GLY A 102 -6.35 11.68 6.15
N ARG A 103 -6.37 10.65 5.32
CA ARG A 103 -5.76 9.38 5.69
C ARG A 103 -5.30 8.68 4.43
N LEU A 104 -4.34 7.80 4.60
CA LEU A 104 -3.89 6.95 3.51
C LEU A 104 -4.99 5.94 3.17
N VAL A 105 -5.04 5.54 1.91
CA VAL A 105 -6.01 4.52 1.48
C VAL A 105 -5.44 3.16 1.81
N PRO A 106 -6.07 2.39 2.71
CA PRO A 106 -5.53 1.10 3.11
C PRO A 106 -5.82 0.01 2.09
N LEU A 107 -4.88 -0.93 1.98
CA LEU A 107 -5.10 -2.18 1.29
C LEU A 107 -5.16 -3.29 2.34
N THR A 108 -6.00 -4.30 2.09
CA THR A 108 -6.06 -5.45 2.98
C THR A 108 -4.86 -6.34 2.72
N VAL A 109 -4.09 -6.62 3.75
CA VAL A 109 -2.89 -7.44 3.64
C VAL A 109 -2.89 -8.44 4.78
N ARG A 110 -2.33 -9.63 4.52
CA ARG A 110 -2.24 -10.69 5.51
C ARG A 110 -0.89 -11.36 5.40
N GLU A 111 -0.25 -11.58 6.54
CA GLU A 111 0.99 -12.33 6.60
C GLU A 111 0.66 -13.80 6.91
N GLU A 112 1.11 -14.69 6.04
CA GLU A 112 1.02 -16.13 6.22
C GLU A 112 2.41 -16.71 6.37
N ALA A 113 2.50 -17.98 6.75
CA ALA A 113 3.80 -18.60 6.96
C ALA A 113 4.64 -18.61 5.69
N ASP A 114 4.03 -18.66 4.52
CA ASP A 114 4.72 -18.78 3.25
C ASP A 114 4.79 -17.46 2.47
N GLY A 115 4.27 -16.39 3.01
CA GLY A 115 4.32 -15.13 2.29
C GLY A 115 3.42 -14.06 2.85
N VAL A 116 3.62 -12.86 2.34
CA VAL A 116 2.74 -11.72 2.59
C VAL A 116 1.83 -11.57 1.39
N TYR A 117 0.53 -11.51 1.64
CA TYR A 117 -0.48 -11.50 0.59
C TYR A 117 -1.32 -10.24 0.68
N TRP A 118 -1.64 -9.69 -0.47
CA TRP A 118 -2.54 -8.56 -0.61
C TRP A 118 -3.85 -9.03 -1.23
N TYR A 119 -4.96 -8.54 -0.69
CA TYR A 119 -6.30 -8.93 -1.14
C TYR A 119 -6.93 -7.80 -1.93
N PRO A 120 -7.20 -8.00 -3.23
CA PRO A 120 -7.86 -6.97 -4.03
C PRO A 120 -9.23 -6.58 -3.49
N SER A 121 -9.63 -5.36 -3.76
CA SER A 121 -10.93 -4.82 -3.38
C SER A 121 -11.69 -4.40 -4.65
N GLU A 122 -12.88 -3.83 -4.44
CA GLU A 122 -13.68 -3.34 -5.56
C GLU A 122 -12.97 -2.23 -6.34
N THR A 123 -12.15 -1.44 -5.66
CA THR A 123 -11.52 -0.28 -6.27
C THR A 123 -10.06 -0.50 -6.60
N ILE A 124 -9.40 -1.46 -5.95
CA ILE A 124 -7.97 -1.70 -6.14
C ILE A 124 -7.76 -3.15 -6.51
N GLY A 125 -7.24 -3.36 -7.71
CA GLY A 125 -7.01 -4.69 -8.24
C GLY A 125 -5.58 -4.89 -8.71
N PRO A 126 -5.23 -6.15 -9.05
CA PRO A 126 -3.90 -6.46 -9.55
C PRO A 126 -3.71 -5.95 -10.97
N VAL A 127 -2.45 -5.67 -11.30
CA VAL A 127 -2.09 -5.37 -12.68
C VAL A 127 -2.23 -6.65 -13.50
N ASP A 128 -2.96 -6.56 -14.62
CA ASP A 128 -3.18 -7.69 -15.51
C ASP A 128 -2.41 -7.44 -16.78
N PHE A 129 -1.28 -8.13 -16.93
CA PHE A 129 -0.42 -7.94 -18.10
C PHE A 129 -0.97 -8.62 -19.35
N ASP A 130 -1.94 -9.51 -19.19
CA ASP A 130 -2.53 -10.22 -20.33
C ASP A 130 -3.74 -9.51 -20.91
N ALA A 131 -4.37 -8.63 -20.14
CA ALA A 131 -5.53 -7.90 -20.62
C ALA A 131 -5.08 -6.70 -21.44
N PRO A 132 -5.85 -6.34 -22.47
CA PRO A 132 -5.65 -5.04 -23.12
C PRO A 132 -5.79 -4.01 -22.01
N ALA A 133 -4.77 -3.19 -21.83
CA ALA A 133 -4.81 -2.23 -20.74
C ALA A 133 -5.95 -1.26 -21.00
N ALA A 134 -6.99 -1.35 -20.18
CA ALA A 134 -8.13 -0.47 -20.30
C ALA A 134 -7.66 0.96 -20.10
N GLY A 135 -8.00 1.82 -21.04
CA GLY A 135 -7.58 3.20 -20.92
C GLY A 135 -6.13 3.45 -21.29
N THR A 136 -5.38 2.44 -21.69
CA THR A 136 -4.05 2.65 -22.22
C THR A 136 -4.15 2.70 -23.73
N PRO A 137 -3.81 3.81 -24.35
CA PRO A 137 -3.77 3.85 -25.80
C PRO A 137 -2.76 2.82 -26.26
N ALA A 138 -3.16 2.05 -27.18
CA ALA A 138 -2.27 1.06 -27.76
C ALA A 138 -1.09 1.75 -28.43
#